data_6fd09e5cde7a2262a50d56ae1de2f81a
#
_entry.id   6fd09e5cde7a2262a50d56ae1de2f81a
#
_cell.length_a   1.000
_cell.length_b   1.000
_cell.length_c   1.000
_cell.angle_alpha   90.00
_cell.angle_beta   90.00
_cell.angle_gamma   90.00
#
_symmetry.space_group_name_H-M   'P 1'
#
loop_
_entity.id
_entity.type
_entity.pdbx_description
1 polymer ?
#
loop_
_entity_poly.entity_id
_entity_poly.type
_entity_poly.pdbx_seq_one_letter_code
_entity_poly.pdbx_strand_id
1 'polypeptide(L)'
;MLQKTFRYNNSISDVAGRFVMQNPEQYKKLISTHTQVTTPHVILLDDLYQGTKSIEIKVQQSISTIQKNDASASIAILSRYRYMLNSVQQHLKDKKHTNSLYFWTLHSAKGLEADYCIIIGFEQGKLGFPSDNQNSVLVESLLPEQDEFTHSEERRLLYVGITRAKHKAYLIADPYACSAFVKELVNDDYPIQIASTLFNKSQLKQRECNTCSDGLIVPKTGQYGNYYSCTNTQICETKLRVCKSCSSPSVDKSTYSQCVNIECKTQHPICEKCGREMRKRKSKHGEFLGCSGFELKEDSCKNTRKLTVT
;
A
#
# COMPACT_ATOMS: atom_id res chain seq x y z
N MET A 1 -24.68 -15.59 -25.82
CA MET A 1 -23.63 -15.20 -24.84
C MET A 1 -24.26 -15.12 -23.47
N LEU A 2 -23.72 -15.81 -22.43
CA LEU A 2 -24.28 -15.77 -21.09
C LEU A 2 -24.07 -14.36 -20.53
N GLN A 3 -25.15 -13.62 -20.26
CA GLN A 3 -25.16 -12.26 -19.73
C GLN A 3 -25.48 -12.24 -18.21
N LYS A 4 -25.90 -13.38 -17.64
CA LYS A 4 -26.29 -13.47 -16.21
C LYS A 4 -25.36 -14.42 -15.46
N THR A 5 -24.84 -13.97 -14.30
CA THR A 5 -24.06 -14.80 -13.38
C THR A 5 -24.87 -15.17 -12.15
N PHE A 6 -24.67 -16.41 -11.67
CA PHE A 6 -25.23 -16.93 -10.43
C PHE A 6 -24.16 -17.08 -9.33
N ARG A 7 -22.90 -16.76 -9.67
CA ARG A 7 -21.74 -17.01 -8.80
C ARG A 7 -21.63 -15.99 -7.66
N TYR A 8 -21.85 -14.72 -7.95
CA TYR A 8 -21.68 -13.61 -7.01
C TYR A 8 -22.81 -12.59 -7.13
N ASN A 9 -22.94 -11.72 -6.14
CA ASN A 9 -23.98 -10.68 -6.09
C ASN A 9 -23.58 -9.40 -6.87
N ASN A 10 -24.54 -8.48 -7.00
CA ASN A 10 -24.34 -7.20 -7.71
C ASN A 10 -23.23 -6.34 -7.08
N SER A 11 -23.12 -6.25 -5.77
CA SER A 11 -22.08 -5.44 -5.11
C SER A 11 -20.68 -5.89 -5.51
N ILE A 12 -20.42 -7.20 -5.55
CA ILE A 12 -19.15 -7.77 -6.05
C ILE A 12 -18.95 -7.47 -7.53
N SER A 13 -20.02 -7.65 -8.34
CA SER A 13 -20.00 -7.38 -9.78
C SER A 13 -19.66 -5.93 -10.08
N ASP A 14 -20.28 -4.99 -9.37
CA ASP A 14 -20.14 -3.55 -9.60
C ASP A 14 -18.72 -3.07 -9.27
N VAL A 15 -18.18 -3.49 -8.13
CA VAL A 15 -16.80 -3.15 -7.76
C VAL A 15 -15.79 -3.76 -8.72
N ALA A 16 -15.84 -5.08 -8.93
CA ALA A 16 -14.87 -5.77 -9.76
C ALA A 16 -14.96 -5.34 -11.22
N GLY A 17 -16.19 -5.19 -11.74
CA GLY A 17 -16.45 -4.73 -13.10
C GLY A 17 -15.95 -3.30 -13.33
N ARG A 18 -16.30 -2.35 -12.46
CA ARG A 18 -15.83 -0.98 -12.55
C ARG A 18 -14.30 -0.90 -12.48
N PHE A 19 -13.66 -1.70 -11.59
CA PHE A 19 -12.22 -1.71 -11.44
C PHE A 19 -11.49 -2.18 -12.70
N VAL A 20 -11.90 -3.30 -13.29
CA VAL A 20 -11.25 -3.83 -14.48
C VAL A 20 -11.51 -2.97 -15.72
N MET A 21 -12.67 -2.30 -15.78
CA MET A 21 -13.09 -1.44 -16.89
C MET A 21 -12.44 -0.05 -16.88
N GLN A 22 -11.62 0.30 -15.88
CA GLN A 22 -10.74 1.46 -15.96
C GLN A 22 -9.74 1.34 -17.12
N ASN A 23 -9.39 0.11 -17.51
CA ASN A 23 -8.65 -0.13 -18.71
C ASN A 23 -9.57 0.03 -19.95
N PRO A 24 -9.34 1.04 -20.82
CA PRO A 24 -10.19 1.28 -22.00
C PRO A 24 -10.12 0.17 -23.04
N GLU A 25 -9.03 -0.60 -23.07
CA GLU A 25 -8.83 -1.73 -24.00
C GLU A 25 -9.51 -3.01 -23.51
N GLN A 26 -10.04 -3.01 -22.30
CA GLN A 26 -10.76 -4.16 -21.75
C GLN A 26 -12.07 -4.40 -22.49
N TYR A 27 -12.29 -5.64 -22.93
CA TYR A 27 -13.55 -6.02 -23.58
C TYR A 27 -14.75 -5.77 -22.66
N LYS A 28 -15.66 -4.91 -23.11
CA LYS A 28 -16.87 -4.53 -22.37
C LYS A 28 -17.90 -5.65 -22.40
N LYS A 29 -18.13 -6.29 -21.27
CA LYS A 29 -19.19 -7.26 -21.09
C LYS A 29 -20.13 -6.82 -19.96
N LEU A 30 -21.38 -6.56 -20.30
CA LEU A 30 -22.41 -6.32 -19.30
C LEU A 30 -22.81 -7.65 -18.67
N ILE A 31 -22.51 -7.83 -17.39
CA ILE A 31 -22.87 -9.01 -16.61
C ILE A 31 -23.94 -8.61 -15.61
N SER A 32 -25.14 -9.15 -15.75
CA SER A 32 -26.16 -9.06 -14.72
C SER A 32 -25.95 -10.17 -13.68
N THR A 33 -26.32 -9.89 -12.42
CA THR A 33 -26.22 -10.86 -11.33
C THR A 33 -27.60 -11.38 -10.96
N HIS A 34 -27.68 -12.64 -10.58
CA HIS A 34 -28.94 -13.23 -10.06
C HIS A 34 -29.24 -12.71 -8.65
N THR A 35 -28.26 -12.72 -7.76
CA THR A 35 -28.39 -12.27 -6.38
C THR A 35 -28.20 -10.76 -6.31
N GLN A 36 -29.16 -10.07 -5.66
CA GLN A 36 -29.14 -8.63 -5.45
C GLN A 36 -29.02 -8.34 -3.95
N VAL A 37 -28.13 -7.42 -3.59
CA VAL A 37 -27.90 -6.95 -2.23
C VAL A 37 -27.89 -5.43 -2.21
N THR A 38 -28.26 -4.84 -1.07
CA THR A 38 -28.36 -3.39 -0.90
C THR A 38 -27.16 -2.78 -0.16
N THR A 39 -26.36 -3.62 0.49
CA THR A 39 -25.16 -3.19 1.24
C THR A 39 -23.89 -3.58 0.50
N PRO A 40 -22.78 -2.86 0.73
CA PRO A 40 -21.48 -3.24 0.17
C PRO A 40 -21.02 -4.63 0.65
N HIS A 41 -20.64 -5.48 -0.28
CA HIS A 41 -20.09 -6.82 -0.03
C HIS A 41 -18.60 -6.95 -0.38
N VAL A 42 -17.95 -5.86 -0.79
CA VAL A 42 -16.50 -5.73 -0.83
C VAL A 42 -16.07 -4.81 0.32
N ILE A 43 -15.22 -5.31 1.21
CA ILE A 43 -14.88 -4.66 2.47
C ILE A 43 -13.38 -4.46 2.54
N LEU A 44 -12.93 -3.21 2.73
CA LEU A 44 -11.53 -2.86 2.93
C LEU A 44 -11.22 -2.76 4.43
N LEU A 45 -10.24 -3.54 4.88
CA LEU A 45 -9.73 -3.60 6.25
C LEU A 45 -8.25 -3.17 6.26
N ASP A 46 -7.81 -2.53 7.34
CA ASP A 46 -6.37 -2.40 7.63
C ASP A 46 -5.78 -3.74 8.11
N ASP A 47 -4.45 -3.87 8.04
CA ASP A 47 -3.70 -5.03 8.53
C ASP A 47 -3.12 -4.82 9.94
N LEU A 48 -3.60 -3.82 10.68
CA LEU A 48 -3.07 -3.48 12.00
C LEU A 48 -3.80 -4.24 13.12
N TYR A 49 -3.03 -4.66 14.10
CA TYR A 49 -3.49 -5.16 15.38
C TYR A 49 -2.80 -4.40 16.51
N GLN A 50 -3.56 -3.72 17.37
CA GLN A 50 -3.03 -2.86 18.43
C GLN A 50 -1.96 -1.86 17.94
N GLY A 51 -2.16 -1.28 16.75
CA GLY A 51 -1.24 -0.32 16.14
C GLY A 51 -0.02 -0.92 15.46
N THR A 52 0.15 -2.25 15.49
CA THR A 52 1.28 -2.95 14.85
C THR A 52 0.78 -3.76 13.64
N LYS A 53 1.56 -3.76 12.55
CA LYS A 53 1.26 -4.57 11.36
C LYS A 53 1.25 -6.06 11.71
N SER A 54 0.13 -6.72 11.44
CA SER A 54 -0.05 -8.16 11.64
C SER A 54 -1.17 -8.71 10.76
N ILE A 55 -0.80 -9.03 9.53
CA ILE A 55 -1.72 -9.58 8.53
C ILE A 55 -2.34 -10.90 9.00
N GLU A 56 -1.55 -11.75 9.67
CA GLU A 56 -1.97 -13.06 10.16
C GLU A 56 -3.09 -12.94 11.21
N ILE A 57 -2.93 -12.01 12.15
CA ILE A 57 -3.95 -11.75 13.18
C ILE A 57 -5.21 -11.16 12.55
N LYS A 58 -5.06 -10.25 11.59
CA LYS A 58 -6.21 -9.64 10.92
C LYS A 58 -7.00 -10.67 10.09
N VAL A 59 -6.31 -11.56 9.37
CA VAL A 59 -6.95 -12.69 8.67
C VAL A 59 -7.68 -13.59 9.65
N GLN A 60 -7.06 -13.94 10.77
CA GLN A 60 -7.71 -14.76 11.82
C GLN A 60 -8.96 -14.07 12.38
N GLN A 61 -8.91 -12.76 12.66
CA GLN A 61 -10.09 -12.02 13.14
C GLN A 61 -11.22 -12.01 12.11
N SER A 62 -10.87 -11.87 10.82
CA SER A 62 -11.84 -11.92 9.72
C SER A 62 -12.49 -13.30 9.63
N ILE A 63 -11.72 -14.37 9.72
CA ILE A 63 -12.23 -15.75 9.80
C ILE A 63 -13.16 -15.90 10.99
N SER A 64 -12.75 -15.47 12.18
CA SER A 64 -13.57 -15.57 13.41
C SER A 64 -14.89 -14.80 13.29
N THR A 65 -14.88 -13.67 12.61
CA THR A 65 -16.10 -12.87 12.33
C THR A 65 -17.04 -13.62 11.38
N ILE A 66 -16.48 -14.24 10.33
CA ILE A 66 -17.27 -15.05 9.39
C ILE A 66 -17.87 -16.26 10.11
N GLN A 67 -17.07 -16.99 10.92
CA GLN A 67 -17.51 -18.16 11.67
C GLN A 67 -18.68 -17.89 12.60
N LYS A 68 -18.70 -16.71 13.24
CA LYS A 68 -19.81 -16.30 14.12
C LYS A 68 -21.13 -16.14 13.37
N ASN A 69 -21.06 -15.72 12.10
CA ASN A 69 -22.25 -15.44 11.27
C ASN A 69 -22.63 -16.63 10.40
N ASP A 70 -21.66 -17.42 9.98
CA ASP A 70 -21.82 -18.57 9.08
C ASP A 70 -20.74 -19.62 9.38
N ALA A 71 -21.05 -20.53 10.29
CA ALA A 71 -20.12 -21.54 10.78
C ALA A 71 -19.76 -22.61 9.73
N SER A 72 -20.58 -22.78 8.69
CA SER A 72 -20.39 -23.79 7.65
C SER A 72 -19.76 -23.25 6.37
N ALA A 73 -19.61 -21.93 6.25
CA ALA A 73 -19.12 -21.27 5.05
C ALA A 73 -17.69 -21.72 4.67
N SER A 74 -17.42 -21.80 3.39
CA SER A 74 -16.09 -21.94 2.84
C SER A 74 -15.39 -20.57 2.77
N ILE A 75 -14.12 -20.52 3.16
CA ILE A 75 -13.33 -19.29 3.18
C ILE A 75 -12.04 -19.51 2.37
N ALA A 76 -11.81 -18.71 1.34
CA ALA A 76 -10.56 -18.70 0.58
C ALA A 76 -9.69 -17.50 0.98
N ILE A 77 -8.44 -17.74 1.32
CA ILE A 77 -7.42 -16.72 1.52
C ILE A 77 -6.61 -16.64 0.22
N LEU A 78 -6.56 -15.45 -0.39
CA LEU A 78 -5.93 -15.23 -1.68
C LEU A 78 -4.80 -14.21 -1.57
N SER A 79 -3.73 -14.45 -2.32
CA SER A 79 -2.63 -13.49 -2.47
C SER A 79 -2.01 -13.60 -3.87
N ARG A 80 -1.30 -12.53 -4.28
CA ARG A 80 -0.51 -12.55 -5.52
C ARG A 80 0.59 -13.60 -5.46
N TYR A 81 1.24 -13.77 -4.30
CA TYR A 81 2.39 -14.64 -4.10
C TYR A 81 2.16 -15.69 -3.01
N ARG A 82 2.67 -16.89 -3.24
CA ARG A 82 2.53 -18.05 -2.34
C ARG A 82 3.15 -17.83 -0.95
N TYR A 83 4.27 -17.11 -0.86
CA TYR A 83 4.97 -16.92 0.42
C TYR A 83 4.10 -16.23 1.48
N MET A 84 3.26 -15.28 1.09
CA MET A 84 2.33 -14.61 2.02
C MET A 84 1.26 -15.56 2.54
N LEU A 85 0.77 -16.45 1.71
CA LEU A 85 -0.18 -17.50 2.11
C LEU A 85 0.45 -18.49 3.09
N ASN A 86 1.73 -18.84 2.90
CA ASN A 86 2.44 -19.77 3.78
C ASN A 86 2.55 -19.20 5.21
N SER A 87 2.85 -17.91 5.37
CA SER A 87 2.90 -17.23 6.68
C SER A 87 1.55 -17.31 7.41
N VAL A 88 0.47 -16.94 6.72
CA VAL A 88 -0.90 -17.03 7.27
C VAL A 88 -1.30 -18.47 7.56
N GLN A 89 -1.01 -19.40 6.67
CA GLN A 89 -1.32 -20.81 6.85
C GLN A 89 -0.61 -21.40 8.07
N GLN A 90 0.67 -21.08 8.27
CA GLN A 90 1.44 -21.50 9.45
C GLN A 90 0.84 -20.92 10.72
N HIS A 91 0.47 -19.65 10.74
CA HIS A 91 -0.18 -19.01 11.90
C HIS A 91 -1.53 -19.65 12.27
N LEU A 92 -2.27 -20.14 11.29
CA LEU A 92 -3.59 -20.74 11.48
C LEU A 92 -3.55 -22.24 11.77
N LYS A 93 -2.41 -22.92 11.56
CA LYS A 93 -2.28 -24.39 11.59
C LYS A 93 -2.80 -25.03 12.89
N ASP A 94 -2.48 -24.43 14.04
CA ASP A 94 -2.80 -24.98 15.36
C ASP A 94 -4.13 -24.44 15.93
N LYS A 95 -4.89 -23.69 15.13
CA LYS A 95 -6.14 -23.08 15.55
C LYS A 95 -7.32 -23.88 15.06
N LYS A 96 -8.31 -24.04 15.94
CA LYS A 96 -9.56 -24.73 15.59
C LYS A 96 -10.42 -23.81 14.71
N HIS A 97 -10.73 -24.27 13.52
CA HIS A 97 -11.65 -23.62 12.59
C HIS A 97 -12.78 -24.59 12.25
N THR A 98 -14.02 -24.11 12.26
CA THR A 98 -15.18 -24.88 11.81
C THR A 98 -15.37 -24.78 10.29
N ASN A 99 -14.89 -23.68 9.70
CA ASN A 99 -14.96 -23.43 8.28
C ASN A 99 -13.91 -24.21 7.46
N SER A 100 -14.24 -24.57 6.23
CA SER A 100 -13.28 -25.06 5.24
C SER A 100 -12.40 -23.90 4.78
N LEU A 101 -11.09 -23.97 5.04
CA LEU A 101 -10.12 -22.95 4.65
C LEU A 101 -9.34 -23.37 3.40
N TYR A 102 -9.29 -22.47 2.42
CA TYR A 102 -8.52 -22.64 1.18
C TYR A 102 -7.45 -21.55 1.06
N PHE A 103 -6.31 -21.89 0.47
CA PHE A 103 -5.18 -20.97 0.26
C PHE A 103 -4.80 -20.99 -1.22
N TRP A 104 -5.19 -19.94 -1.97
CA TRP A 104 -4.98 -19.87 -3.41
C TRP A 104 -4.14 -18.65 -3.79
N THR A 105 -3.22 -18.81 -4.72
CA THR A 105 -2.71 -17.62 -5.41
C THR A 105 -3.80 -17.09 -6.36
N LEU A 106 -3.79 -15.79 -6.63
CA LEU A 106 -4.77 -15.18 -7.55
C LEU A 106 -4.78 -15.88 -8.91
N HIS A 107 -3.63 -16.34 -9.41
CA HIS A 107 -3.53 -17.12 -10.65
C HIS A 107 -4.22 -18.48 -10.54
N SER A 108 -3.97 -19.20 -9.46
CA SER A 108 -4.55 -20.55 -9.26
C SER A 108 -6.04 -20.52 -8.89
N ALA A 109 -6.57 -19.36 -8.52
CA ALA A 109 -7.98 -19.19 -8.16
C ALA A 109 -8.94 -19.20 -9.36
N LYS A 110 -8.41 -19.19 -10.61
CA LYS A 110 -9.24 -19.22 -11.81
C LYS A 110 -10.07 -20.51 -11.85
N GLY A 111 -11.38 -20.36 -11.96
CA GLY A 111 -12.33 -21.50 -11.96
C GLY A 111 -12.82 -21.94 -10.58
N LEU A 112 -12.14 -21.55 -9.50
CA LEU A 112 -12.55 -21.87 -8.14
C LEU A 112 -13.54 -20.84 -7.58
N GLU A 113 -14.19 -21.16 -6.47
CA GLU A 113 -15.10 -20.28 -5.74
C GLU A 113 -15.19 -20.66 -4.26
N ALA A 114 -15.49 -19.69 -3.42
CA ALA A 114 -15.73 -19.87 -1.98
C ALA A 114 -16.84 -18.93 -1.54
N ASP A 115 -17.46 -19.19 -0.39
CA ASP A 115 -18.52 -18.33 0.12
C ASP A 115 -17.99 -16.97 0.51
N TYR A 116 -16.78 -16.95 1.11
CA TYR A 116 -16.04 -15.72 1.45
C TYR A 116 -14.62 -15.77 0.92
N CYS A 117 -14.12 -14.64 0.47
CA CYS A 117 -12.72 -14.49 0.05
C CYS A 117 -12.03 -13.39 0.87
N ILE A 118 -10.80 -13.67 1.32
CA ILE A 118 -9.92 -12.71 2.00
C ILE A 118 -8.69 -12.52 1.12
N ILE A 119 -8.53 -11.35 0.53
CA ILE A 119 -7.43 -11.02 -0.37
C ILE A 119 -6.40 -10.18 0.38
N ILE A 120 -5.14 -10.59 0.36
CA ILE A 120 -4.03 -9.98 1.09
C ILE A 120 -2.87 -9.61 0.16
N GLY A 121 -1.96 -8.75 0.66
CA GLY A 121 -0.72 -8.42 -0.04
C GLY A 121 -0.80 -7.19 -0.93
N PHE A 122 -1.68 -6.25 -0.62
CA PHE A 122 -1.82 -4.98 -1.34
C PHE A 122 -0.73 -3.97 -0.96
N GLU A 123 0.53 -4.35 -1.18
CA GLU A 123 1.69 -3.48 -1.00
C GLU A 123 2.21 -2.99 -2.35
N GLN A 124 2.93 -1.88 -2.36
CA GLN A 124 3.60 -1.37 -3.55
C GLN A 124 4.95 -2.08 -3.75
N GLY A 125 5.36 -2.31 -5.01
CA GLY A 125 6.69 -2.81 -5.35
C GLY A 125 6.71 -4.17 -6.07
N LYS A 126 7.92 -4.73 -6.30
CA LYS A 126 8.13 -5.97 -7.09
C LYS A 126 7.37 -7.17 -6.57
N LEU A 127 7.26 -7.30 -5.26
CA LEU A 127 6.56 -8.38 -4.58
C LEU A 127 5.22 -7.91 -4.02
N GLY A 128 4.73 -6.76 -4.49
CA GLY A 128 3.44 -6.19 -4.12
C GLY A 128 2.28 -6.69 -4.98
N PHE A 129 1.13 -6.04 -4.79
CA PHE A 129 -0.05 -6.23 -5.63
C PHE A 129 -0.78 -4.89 -5.81
N PRO A 130 -0.68 -4.24 -7.00
CA PRO A 130 -0.06 -4.75 -8.24
C PRO A 130 1.44 -4.96 -8.12
N SER A 131 1.97 -5.93 -8.87
CA SER A 131 3.39 -6.16 -9.00
C SER A 131 4.00 -5.20 -10.03
N ASP A 132 5.13 -4.58 -9.65
CA ASP A 132 5.94 -3.78 -10.58
C ASP A 132 6.97 -4.65 -11.33
N ASN A 133 6.85 -5.96 -11.26
CA ASN A 133 7.75 -6.88 -11.94
C ASN A 133 7.47 -6.83 -13.43
N GLN A 134 8.29 -6.09 -14.17
CA GLN A 134 8.29 -6.14 -15.62
C GLN A 134 8.90 -7.48 -16.08
N ASN A 135 8.28 -8.11 -17.05
CA ASN A 135 8.87 -9.25 -17.73
C ASN A 135 10.24 -8.83 -18.31
N SER A 136 11.19 -9.77 -18.43
CA SER A 136 12.43 -9.44 -19.10
C SER A 136 12.16 -8.98 -20.55
N VAL A 137 12.94 -8.02 -21.05
CA VAL A 137 12.82 -7.49 -22.42
C VAL A 137 12.74 -8.61 -23.48
N LEU A 138 13.41 -9.74 -23.23
CA LEU A 138 13.37 -10.93 -24.10
C LEU A 138 12.01 -11.62 -24.08
N VAL A 139 11.32 -11.66 -22.95
CA VAL A 139 9.96 -12.25 -22.83
C VAL A 139 8.94 -11.30 -23.45
N GLU A 140 9.08 -9.99 -23.24
CA GLU A 140 8.22 -8.97 -23.83
C GLU A 140 8.25 -8.98 -25.37
N SER A 141 9.42 -9.20 -25.97
CA SER A 141 9.56 -9.27 -27.43
C SER A 141 8.90 -10.51 -28.07
N LEU A 142 8.58 -11.52 -27.28
CA LEU A 142 7.94 -12.78 -27.72
C LEU A 142 6.43 -12.81 -27.45
N LEU A 143 5.90 -11.85 -26.68
CA LEU A 143 4.48 -11.77 -26.40
C LEU A 143 3.77 -10.95 -27.49
N PRO A 144 2.50 -11.29 -27.86
CA PRO A 144 1.67 -10.41 -28.67
C PRO A 144 1.54 -9.04 -27.99
N GLU A 145 1.27 -8.00 -28.78
CA GLU A 145 1.12 -6.61 -28.32
C GLU A 145 0.51 -6.52 -26.93
N GLN A 146 1.29 -6.05 -25.95
CA GLN A 146 0.81 -5.92 -24.60
C GLN A 146 -0.09 -4.70 -24.51
N ASP A 147 -1.17 -4.87 -23.76
CA ASP A 147 -2.04 -3.80 -23.31
C ASP A 147 -1.19 -2.71 -22.59
N GLU A 148 -1.10 -1.52 -23.17
CA GLU A 148 -0.27 -0.41 -22.65
C GLU A 148 -0.81 0.16 -21.33
N PHE A 149 -2.01 -0.22 -20.93
CA PHE A 149 -2.63 0.28 -19.72
C PHE A 149 -1.91 -0.24 -18.46
N THR A 150 -1.52 0.68 -17.61
CA THR A 150 -0.73 0.38 -16.39
C THR A 150 -1.38 -0.72 -15.55
N HIS A 151 -0.60 -1.77 -15.26
CA HIS A 151 -1.03 -2.93 -14.46
C HIS A 151 -2.27 -3.68 -15.02
N SER A 152 -2.47 -3.70 -16.33
CA SER A 152 -3.65 -4.32 -16.96
C SER A 152 -3.87 -5.77 -16.55
N GLU A 153 -2.83 -6.59 -16.56
CA GLU A 153 -2.84 -8.00 -16.11
C GLU A 153 -3.18 -8.12 -14.61
N GLU A 154 -2.54 -7.31 -13.76
CA GLU A 154 -2.76 -7.31 -12.32
C GLU A 154 -4.20 -6.85 -11.97
N ARG A 155 -4.79 -5.94 -12.77
CA ARG A 155 -6.21 -5.58 -12.65
C ARG A 155 -7.13 -6.76 -12.95
N ARG A 156 -6.83 -7.54 -13.99
CA ARG A 156 -7.57 -8.78 -14.27
C ARG A 156 -7.44 -9.80 -13.14
N LEU A 157 -6.27 -9.89 -12.51
CA LEU A 157 -6.08 -10.76 -11.33
C LEU A 157 -6.91 -10.30 -10.13
N LEU A 158 -7.00 -9.00 -9.85
CA LEU A 158 -7.86 -8.49 -8.78
C LEU A 158 -9.33 -8.75 -9.08
N TYR A 159 -9.79 -8.52 -10.33
CA TYR A 159 -11.13 -8.89 -10.77
C TYR A 159 -11.41 -10.37 -10.50
N VAL A 160 -10.47 -11.27 -10.90
CA VAL A 160 -10.60 -12.70 -10.62
C VAL A 160 -10.71 -12.94 -9.12
N GLY A 161 -9.84 -12.37 -8.29
CA GLY A 161 -9.85 -12.57 -6.84
C GLY A 161 -11.17 -12.16 -6.19
N ILE A 162 -11.66 -10.96 -6.49
CA ILE A 162 -12.92 -10.43 -5.93
C ILE A 162 -14.12 -11.29 -6.38
N THR A 163 -14.16 -11.70 -7.64
CA THR A 163 -15.26 -12.51 -8.20
C THR A 163 -15.21 -13.99 -7.82
N ARG A 164 -14.28 -14.43 -6.99
CA ARG A 164 -14.28 -15.77 -6.37
C ARG A 164 -15.25 -15.89 -5.22
N ALA A 165 -15.58 -14.78 -4.57
CA ALA A 165 -16.49 -14.74 -3.42
C ALA A 165 -17.95 -14.83 -3.89
N LYS A 166 -18.74 -15.72 -3.29
CA LYS A 166 -20.19 -15.75 -3.46
C LYS A 166 -20.89 -14.68 -2.64
N HIS A 167 -20.48 -14.50 -1.40
CA HIS A 167 -21.11 -13.61 -0.42
C HIS A 167 -20.36 -12.32 -0.23
N LYS A 168 -19.11 -12.36 0.32
CA LYS A 168 -18.32 -11.15 0.58
C LYS A 168 -16.85 -11.37 0.25
N ALA A 169 -16.21 -10.30 -0.23
CA ALA A 169 -14.78 -10.20 -0.41
C ALA A 169 -14.19 -9.20 0.59
N TYR A 170 -13.18 -9.62 1.35
CA TYR A 170 -12.41 -8.79 2.26
C TYR A 170 -11.06 -8.48 1.63
N LEU A 171 -10.71 -7.21 1.55
CA LEU A 171 -9.41 -6.72 1.09
C LEU A 171 -8.66 -6.25 2.32
N ILE A 172 -7.49 -6.83 2.63
CA ILE A 172 -6.68 -6.45 3.79
C ILE A 172 -5.41 -5.81 3.30
N ALA A 173 -5.16 -4.56 3.70
CA ALA A 173 -4.04 -3.75 3.24
C ALA A 173 -3.39 -2.94 4.37
N ASP A 174 -2.09 -2.67 4.24
CA ASP A 174 -1.39 -1.73 5.10
C ASP A 174 -1.84 -0.29 4.76
N PRO A 175 -2.49 0.44 5.70
CA PRO A 175 -2.95 1.78 5.42
C PRO A 175 -1.82 2.79 5.23
N TYR A 176 -0.59 2.45 5.65
CA TYR A 176 0.58 3.32 5.53
C TYR A 176 1.41 3.02 4.28
N ALA A 177 1.29 1.83 3.71
CA ALA A 177 2.05 1.39 2.54
C ALA A 177 1.18 0.71 1.48
N CYS A 178 -0.10 1.09 1.39
CA CYS A 178 -1.04 0.49 0.45
C CYS A 178 -0.65 0.78 -1.02
N SER A 179 -1.01 -0.17 -1.86
CA SER A 179 -0.72 -0.13 -3.30
C SER A 179 -1.62 0.86 -4.05
N ALA A 180 -1.27 1.12 -5.32
CA ALA A 180 -2.06 1.93 -6.24
C ALA A 180 -3.52 1.45 -6.34
N PHE A 181 -3.76 0.14 -6.30
CA PHE A 181 -5.11 -0.43 -6.36
C PHE A 181 -5.98 -0.05 -5.16
N VAL A 182 -5.40 -0.06 -3.95
CA VAL A 182 -6.13 0.35 -2.75
C VAL A 182 -6.37 1.85 -2.75
N LYS A 183 -5.39 2.65 -3.20
CA LYS A 183 -5.57 4.10 -3.36
C LYS A 183 -6.73 4.42 -4.31
N GLU A 184 -6.79 3.76 -5.46
CA GLU A 184 -7.88 3.91 -6.43
C GLU A 184 -9.24 3.55 -5.80
N LEU A 185 -9.34 2.38 -5.16
CA LEU A 185 -10.58 1.95 -4.50
C LEU A 185 -11.10 2.94 -3.46
N VAL A 186 -10.20 3.66 -2.76
CA VAL A 186 -10.56 4.67 -1.75
C VAL A 186 -10.87 6.03 -2.40
N ASN A 187 -10.10 6.45 -3.40
CA ASN A 187 -10.17 7.80 -3.97
C ASN A 187 -11.32 7.96 -4.97
N ASP A 188 -11.66 6.93 -5.73
CA ASP A 188 -12.58 7.01 -6.87
C ASP A 188 -14.02 6.58 -6.53
N ASP A 189 -14.40 6.66 -5.27
CA ASP A 189 -15.77 6.43 -4.79
C ASP A 189 -16.37 5.09 -5.23
N TYR A 190 -15.59 4.02 -5.12
CA TYR A 190 -16.10 2.67 -5.34
C TYR A 190 -17.15 2.31 -4.28
N PRO A 191 -18.19 1.53 -4.62
CA PRO A 191 -19.22 1.10 -3.69
C PRO A 191 -18.71 -0.01 -2.75
N ILE A 192 -17.65 0.28 -1.98
CA ILE A 192 -17.05 -0.61 -0.99
C ILE A 192 -17.33 -0.13 0.42
N GLN A 193 -17.28 -1.04 1.38
CA GLN A 193 -17.28 -0.69 2.80
C GLN A 193 -15.83 -0.48 3.26
N ILE A 194 -15.46 0.74 3.63
CA ILE A 194 -14.17 1.04 4.26
C ILE A 194 -14.36 0.91 5.78
N ALA A 195 -13.83 -0.18 6.36
CA ALA A 195 -14.01 -0.50 7.77
C ALA A 195 -12.91 0.08 8.69
N SER A 196 -11.94 0.79 8.12
CA SER A 196 -10.88 1.45 8.88
C SER A 196 -10.83 2.94 8.55
N THR A 197 -10.83 3.79 9.58
CA THR A 197 -10.71 5.25 9.46
C THR A 197 -9.35 5.70 8.90
N LEU A 198 -8.37 4.81 8.86
CA LEU A 198 -7.02 5.08 8.32
C LEU A 198 -7.00 5.15 6.78
N PHE A 199 -8.01 4.60 6.11
CA PHE A 199 -8.19 4.70 4.66
C PHE A 199 -9.14 5.84 4.29
N ASN A 200 -8.76 7.09 4.55
CA ASN A 200 -9.51 8.23 4.05
C ASN A 200 -8.71 9.02 3.00
N LYS A 201 -9.43 9.64 2.06
CA LYS A 201 -8.85 10.39 0.92
C LYS A 201 -7.83 11.44 1.35
N SER A 202 -8.13 12.24 2.38
CA SER A 202 -7.24 13.32 2.81
C SER A 202 -5.95 12.79 3.42
N GLN A 203 -5.99 11.72 4.21
CA GLN A 203 -4.80 11.10 4.80
C GLN A 203 -3.94 10.39 3.75
N LEU A 204 -4.54 9.74 2.77
CA LEU A 204 -3.78 9.15 1.66
C LEU A 204 -3.09 10.23 0.85
N LYS A 205 -3.79 11.31 0.49
CA LYS A 205 -3.23 12.44 -0.26
C LYS A 205 -2.08 13.13 0.48
N GLN A 206 -2.16 13.30 1.79
CA GLN A 206 -1.08 13.88 2.60
C GLN A 206 0.21 13.04 2.60
N ARG A 207 0.11 11.75 2.33
CA ARG A 207 1.22 10.81 2.30
C ARG A 207 1.71 10.47 0.88
N GLU A 208 1.08 10.99 -0.15
CA GLU A 208 1.54 10.79 -1.53
C GLU A 208 2.96 11.30 -1.74
N CYS A 209 3.73 10.56 -2.51
CA CYS A 209 5.07 10.98 -2.89
C CYS A 209 4.99 12.08 -3.96
N ASN A 210 5.49 13.26 -3.65
CA ASN A 210 5.49 14.39 -4.58
C ASN A 210 6.42 14.18 -5.80
N THR A 211 7.24 13.13 -5.80
CA THR A 211 8.20 12.84 -6.88
C THR A 211 7.61 11.90 -7.94
N CYS A 212 6.95 10.81 -7.52
CA CYS A 212 6.41 9.82 -8.47
C CYS A 212 4.87 9.76 -8.47
N SER A 213 4.19 10.43 -7.53
CA SER A 213 2.72 10.45 -7.36
C SER A 213 2.06 9.09 -7.08
N ASP A 214 2.71 7.99 -7.38
CA ASP A 214 2.17 6.62 -7.22
C ASP A 214 2.41 6.04 -5.82
N GLY A 215 3.60 6.29 -5.26
CA GLY A 215 3.99 5.78 -3.94
C GLY A 215 3.48 6.64 -2.79
N LEU A 216 3.58 6.08 -1.58
CA LEU A 216 3.32 6.78 -0.33
C LEU A 216 4.64 7.01 0.43
N ILE A 217 4.74 8.11 1.15
CA ILE A 217 5.88 8.41 2.02
C ILE A 217 5.64 7.72 3.37
N VAL A 218 6.50 6.75 3.70
CA VAL A 218 6.41 5.92 4.91
C VAL A 218 7.67 5.99 5.76
N PRO A 219 7.55 5.90 7.10
CA PRO A 219 8.71 5.86 7.97
C PRO A 219 9.49 4.55 7.80
N LYS A 220 10.81 4.65 7.84
CA LYS A 220 11.74 3.52 7.81
C LYS A 220 12.86 3.73 8.82
N THR A 221 13.44 2.64 9.31
CA THR A 221 14.63 2.65 10.15
C THR A 221 15.81 2.14 9.35
N GLY A 222 16.90 2.89 9.32
CA GLY A 222 18.15 2.54 8.67
C GLY A 222 19.34 2.56 9.62
N GLN A 223 20.51 2.21 9.13
CA GLN A 223 21.77 2.18 9.89
C GLN A 223 22.10 3.52 10.60
N TYR A 224 21.68 4.64 10.03
CA TYR A 224 21.94 5.99 10.53
C TYR A 224 20.74 6.65 11.25
N GLY A 225 19.71 5.87 11.57
CA GLY A 225 18.49 6.32 12.24
C GLY A 225 17.25 6.28 11.34
N ASN A 226 16.17 6.89 11.84
CA ASN A 226 14.89 6.90 11.18
C ASN A 226 14.88 7.91 10.01
N TYR A 227 14.20 7.56 8.94
CA TYR A 227 13.97 8.40 7.77
C TYR A 227 12.62 8.05 7.14
N TYR A 228 12.15 8.86 6.24
CA TYR A 228 11.00 8.56 5.39
C TYR A 228 11.45 8.19 3.99
N SER A 229 10.76 7.26 3.36
CA SER A 229 11.03 6.83 1.99
C SER A 229 9.74 6.59 1.22
N CYS A 230 9.79 6.78 -0.08
CA CYS A 230 8.70 6.36 -0.95
C CYS A 230 8.53 4.83 -0.91
N THR A 231 7.27 4.35 -0.95
CA THR A 231 6.98 2.91 -1.06
C THR A 231 7.37 2.34 -2.42
N ASN A 232 7.34 3.16 -3.47
CA ASN A 232 7.73 2.79 -4.83
C ASN A 232 9.26 2.90 -5.01
N THR A 233 10.01 2.10 -4.25
CA THR A 233 11.49 2.19 -4.17
C THR A 233 12.22 1.77 -5.44
N GLN A 234 11.53 1.25 -6.44
CA GLN A 234 12.15 0.76 -7.68
C GLN A 234 12.34 1.84 -8.73
N ILE A 235 11.39 2.76 -8.77
CA ILE A 235 11.40 3.88 -9.72
C ILE A 235 11.52 5.22 -9.01
N CYS A 236 11.46 5.25 -7.68
CA CYS A 236 11.49 6.46 -6.88
C CYS A 236 12.44 6.32 -5.68
N GLU A 237 13.54 7.05 -5.74
CA GLU A 237 14.57 7.07 -4.69
C GLU A 237 14.29 8.12 -3.59
N THR A 238 13.09 8.69 -3.55
CA THR A 238 12.74 9.75 -2.59
C THR A 238 12.97 9.28 -1.15
N LYS A 239 13.86 9.99 -0.46
CA LYS A 239 14.12 9.85 0.97
C LYS A 239 13.98 11.21 1.62
N LEU A 240 13.25 11.26 2.74
CA LEU A 240 13.01 12.49 3.49
C LEU A 240 13.51 12.34 4.91
N ARG A 241 13.90 13.46 5.53
CA ARG A 241 14.30 13.50 6.94
C ARG A 241 13.10 13.40 7.85
N VAL A 242 13.37 13.02 9.08
CA VAL A 242 12.41 13.10 10.18
C VAL A 242 12.51 14.48 10.82
N CYS A 243 11.40 15.18 10.96
CA CYS A 243 11.33 16.43 11.72
C CYS A 243 11.59 16.15 13.20
N LYS A 244 12.55 16.87 13.79
CA LYS A 244 12.92 16.69 15.20
C LYS A 244 11.86 17.18 16.20
N SER A 245 10.95 18.04 15.75
CA SER A 245 9.92 18.62 16.61
C SER A 245 8.66 17.78 16.71
N CYS A 246 8.24 17.13 15.59
CA CYS A 246 6.97 16.39 15.53
C CYS A 246 7.08 15.02 14.85
N SER A 247 8.27 14.58 14.51
CA SER A 247 8.57 13.31 13.84
C SER A 247 7.93 13.13 12.45
N SER A 248 7.27 14.14 11.88
CA SER A 248 6.74 14.11 10.51
C SER A 248 7.85 14.18 9.46
N PRO A 249 7.58 13.86 8.18
CA PRO A 249 8.55 14.04 7.12
C PRO A 249 9.00 15.51 6.98
N SER A 250 10.24 15.73 6.53
CA SER A 250 10.77 17.04 6.20
C SER A 250 11.43 17.02 4.83
N VAL A 251 11.15 18.04 4.02
CA VAL A 251 11.68 18.20 2.66
C VAL A 251 12.86 19.16 2.69
N ASP A 252 13.99 18.71 2.14
CA ASP A 252 15.19 19.52 2.03
C ASP A 252 15.01 20.63 0.98
N LYS A 253 15.36 21.85 1.39
CA LYS A 253 15.56 23.04 0.56
C LYS A 253 17.06 23.33 0.48
N SER A 254 17.45 24.44 -0.15
CA SER A 254 18.87 24.76 -0.31
C SER A 254 19.63 24.91 1.01
N THR A 255 19.03 25.51 2.04
CA THR A 255 19.70 25.87 3.31
C THR A 255 18.98 25.35 4.56
N TYR A 256 17.82 24.78 4.43
CA TYR A 256 17.03 24.22 5.54
C TYR A 256 16.17 23.05 5.08
N SER A 257 15.78 22.21 6.00
CA SER A 257 14.78 21.17 5.81
C SER A 257 13.46 21.63 6.41
N GLN A 258 12.40 21.68 5.63
CA GLN A 258 11.07 22.15 6.02
C GLN A 258 10.17 20.99 6.41
N CYS A 259 9.60 21.02 7.63
CA CYS A 259 8.57 20.06 8.03
C CYS A 259 7.33 20.17 7.13
N VAL A 260 6.81 19.03 6.67
CA VAL A 260 5.61 18.99 5.84
C VAL A 260 4.32 19.12 6.66
N ASN A 261 4.39 18.93 7.98
CA ASN A 261 3.24 19.09 8.87
C ASN A 261 2.88 20.58 8.98
N ILE A 262 1.67 20.94 8.53
CA ILE A 262 1.17 22.29 8.48
C ILE A 262 1.08 22.96 9.87
N GLU A 263 0.86 22.16 10.90
CA GLU A 263 0.80 22.66 12.28
C GLU A 263 2.21 22.91 12.87
N CYS A 264 3.17 22.05 12.50
CA CYS A 264 4.53 22.15 13.02
C CYS A 264 5.34 23.28 12.37
N LYS A 265 5.37 23.35 11.04
CA LYS A 265 6.09 24.34 10.20
C LYS A 265 7.57 24.55 10.55
N THR A 266 8.18 23.68 11.37
CA THR A 266 9.57 23.84 11.84
C THR A 266 10.55 23.72 10.68
N GLN A 267 11.55 24.61 10.69
CA GLN A 267 12.69 24.58 9.77
C GLN A 267 13.94 24.12 10.52
N HIS A 268 14.67 23.18 9.95
CA HIS A 268 15.95 22.69 10.47
C HIS A 268 17.09 23.10 9.52
N PRO A 269 18.12 23.80 9.97
CA PRO A 269 19.19 24.25 9.10
C PRO A 269 20.00 23.07 8.57
N ILE A 270 20.23 23.04 7.26
CA ILE A 270 21.08 22.08 6.56
C ILE A 270 22.21 22.77 5.82
N CYS A 271 23.27 22.03 5.58
CA CYS A 271 24.44 22.50 4.88
C CYS A 271 24.18 22.52 3.38
N GLU A 272 24.33 23.67 2.75
CA GLU A 272 24.15 23.85 1.30
C GLU A 272 25.17 23.08 0.45
N LYS A 273 26.36 22.74 1.03
CA LYS A 273 27.42 22.02 0.30
C LYS A 273 27.25 20.50 0.33
N CYS A 274 26.78 19.93 1.45
CA CYS A 274 26.71 18.47 1.59
C CYS A 274 25.37 17.96 2.11
N GLY A 275 24.38 18.83 2.28
CA GLY A 275 23.04 18.48 2.76
C GLY A 275 22.96 18.06 4.24
N ARG A 276 24.07 17.82 4.92
CA ARG A 276 24.05 17.38 6.33
C ARG A 276 23.52 18.47 7.26
N GLU A 277 23.04 18.08 8.43
CA GLU A 277 22.54 19.00 9.43
C GLU A 277 23.58 20.02 9.85
N MET A 278 23.17 21.25 10.11
CA MET A 278 24.00 22.26 10.75
C MET A 278 23.64 22.39 12.22
N ARG A 279 24.68 22.45 13.09
CA ARG A 279 24.53 22.53 14.53
C ARG A 279 25.07 23.84 15.05
N LYS A 280 24.42 24.41 16.06
CA LYS A 280 24.95 25.56 16.80
C LYS A 280 26.27 25.20 17.44
N ARG A 281 27.30 26.05 17.23
CA ARG A 281 28.65 25.96 17.82
C ARG A 281 29.05 27.32 18.30
N LYS A 282 29.92 27.36 19.31
CA LYS A 282 30.50 28.58 19.88
C LYS A 282 31.95 28.73 19.44
N SER A 283 32.35 29.96 19.11
CA SER A 283 33.72 30.34 18.83
C SER A 283 34.10 31.58 19.67
N LYS A 284 35.35 32.01 19.57
CA LYS A 284 35.83 33.28 20.18
C LYS A 284 35.07 34.51 19.66
N HIS A 285 34.46 34.40 18.48
CA HIS A 285 33.75 35.48 17.79
C HIS A 285 32.22 35.36 17.86
N GLY A 286 31.70 34.48 18.71
CA GLY A 286 30.26 34.30 18.91
C GLY A 286 29.74 32.93 18.42
N GLU A 287 28.42 32.80 18.38
CA GLU A 287 27.75 31.60 17.97
C GLU A 287 27.60 31.53 16.42
N PHE A 288 27.71 30.34 15.88
CA PHE A 288 27.56 30.08 14.44
C PHE A 288 26.99 28.71 14.20
N LEU A 289 26.50 28.45 13.00
CA LEU A 289 26.09 27.12 12.53
C LEU A 289 27.28 26.44 11.85
N GLY A 290 27.69 25.29 12.36
CA GLY A 290 28.73 24.44 11.77
C GLY A 290 28.13 23.15 11.21
N CYS A 291 28.62 22.71 10.05
CA CYS A 291 28.20 21.45 9.46
C CYS A 291 28.54 20.26 10.37
N SER A 292 27.62 19.31 10.54
CA SER A 292 27.86 18.08 11.30
C SER A 292 28.88 17.14 10.62
N GLY A 293 29.10 17.31 9.33
CA GLY A 293 30.13 16.58 8.58
C GLY A 293 31.58 16.99 8.90
N PHE A 294 31.80 18.01 9.74
CA PHE A 294 33.15 18.44 10.14
C PHE A 294 33.95 17.35 10.89
N GLU A 295 33.26 16.51 11.66
CA GLU A 295 33.86 15.47 12.50
C GLU A 295 34.12 14.15 11.76
N LEU A 296 33.72 14.04 10.49
CA LEU A 296 33.93 12.82 9.71
C LEU A 296 35.38 12.74 9.19
N LYS A 297 35.98 11.55 9.26
CA LYS A 297 37.34 11.30 8.73
C LYS A 297 37.35 11.34 7.18
N GLU A 298 36.34 10.75 6.58
CA GLU A 298 36.10 10.78 5.13
C GLU A 298 34.92 11.71 4.83
N ASP A 299 34.93 12.43 3.72
CA ASP A 299 33.91 13.43 3.33
C ASP A 299 33.69 14.57 4.34
N SER A 300 34.76 15.02 4.99
CA SER A 300 34.70 16.14 5.91
C SER A 300 34.19 17.43 5.24
N CYS A 301 33.18 18.05 5.86
CA CYS A 301 32.63 19.32 5.37
C CYS A 301 32.81 20.42 6.41
N LYS A 302 33.68 21.39 6.14
CA LYS A 302 34.01 22.51 7.02
C LYS A 302 33.09 23.73 6.83
N ASN A 303 31.94 23.57 6.19
CA ASN A 303 31.02 24.68 5.93
C ASN A 303 30.45 25.26 7.22
N THR A 304 30.42 26.58 7.30
CA THR A 304 29.86 27.35 8.42
C THR A 304 28.94 28.45 7.92
N ARG A 305 27.96 28.82 8.72
CA ARG A 305 27.01 29.92 8.44
C ARG A 305 26.78 30.74 9.69
N LYS A 306 26.74 32.06 9.57
CA LYS A 306 26.39 32.96 10.68
C LYS A 306 24.94 32.69 11.12
N LEU A 307 24.69 32.78 12.44
CA LEU A 307 23.32 32.82 12.94
C LEU A 307 22.70 34.17 12.56
N THR A 308 21.74 34.15 11.68
CA THR A 308 20.83 35.29 11.50
C THR A 308 19.87 35.28 12.70
N VAL A 309 20.02 36.26 13.58
CA VAL A 309 19.00 36.53 14.60
C VAL A 309 17.78 37.06 13.86
N THR A 310 16.73 36.25 13.78
CA THR A 310 15.37 36.67 13.37
C THR A 310 14.61 37.09 14.60
#